data_2e46560642ac64c1743cb5517861ba58
#
_entry.id   2e46560642ac64c1743cb5517861ba58
#
_cell.length_a   1.000
_cell.length_b   1.000
_cell.length_c   1.000
_cell.angle_alpha   90.00
_cell.angle_beta   90.00
_cell.angle_gamma   90.00
#
_symmetry.space_group_name_H-M   'P 1'
#
loop_
_entity.id
_entity.type
_entity.pdbx_description
1 polymer ?
#
loop_
_entity_poly.entity_id
_entity_poly.type
_entity_poly.pdbx_seq_one_letter_code
_entity_poly.pdbx_strand_id
1 'polypeptide(L)'
;MLPTIGWEDGEVVMVDQRKLPSREVYVRCRTAREVAKAIRTMVIRGAPAIGVAAAMGIALELRRSTASGTTQLAKEFYRACDLLAETRPTAVNLFWAIQRMKRVFADAMRAGRSTDELKSAMESEARGVHDEDVANCRALGRHGAAVVPTEANVLTHCNAGALATGAPLRLDHPTSRSVPEPDALRAQRPTRG
;
A
#
# COMPACT_ATOMS: atom_id res chain seq x y z
N MET A 1 -13.42 1.45 11.06
CA MET A 1 -12.88 1.96 9.78
C MET A 1 -11.86 0.95 9.31
N LEU A 2 -12.07 0.37 8.15
CA LEU A 2 -11.12 -0.57 7.56
C LEU A 2 -9.84 0.18 7.15
N PRO A 3 -8.68 -0.48 7.10
CA PRO A 3 -7.44 0.15 6.65
C PRO A 3 -7.51 0.54 5.18
N THR A 4 -6.64 1.47 4.75
CA THR A 4 -6.51 1.88 3.34
C THR A 4 -6.23 0.70 2.43
N ILE A 5 -5.44 -0.24 2.92
CA ILE A 5 -5.12 -1.53 2.31
C ILE A 5 -4.91 -2.57 3.41
N GLY A 6 -5.33 -3.79 3.15
CA GLY A 6 -5.15 -4.90 4.07
C GLY A 6 -5.25 -6.25 3.37
N TRP A 7 -4.98 -7.29 4.15
CA TRP A 7 -5.09 -8.68 3.72
C TRP A 7 -6.25 -9.34 4.44
N GLU A 8 -7.30 -9.73 3.72
CA GLU A 8 -8.49 -10.38 4.26
C GLU A 8 -8.85 -11.62 3.44
N ASP A 9 -9.11 -12.74 4.09
CA ASP A 9 -9.56 -14.00 3.49
C ASP A 9 -8.71 -14.47 2.29
N GLY A 10 -7.41 -14.17 2.31
CA GLY A 10 -6.51 -14.52 1.20
C GLY A 10 -6.60 -13.59 -0.01
N GLU A 11 -7.25 -12.45 0.12
CA GLU A 11 -7.37 -11.39 -0.87
C GLU A 11 -6.71 -10.10 -0.37
N VAL A 12 -6.28 -9.25 -1.29
CA VAL A 12 -5.83 -7.90 -0.98
C VAL A 12 -7.03 -6.97 -1.11
N VAL A 13 -7.41 -6.33 -0.02
CA VAL A 13 -8.55 -5.41 0.06
C VAL A 13 -8.05 -3.99 0.20
N MET A 14 -8.57 -3.07 -0.60
CA MET A 14 -8.19 -1.66 -0.55
C MET A 14 -9.38 -0.74 -0.80
N VAL A 15 -9.36 0.43 -0.16
CA VAL A 15 -10.38 1.46 -0.41
C VAL A 15 -10.22 2.05 -1.81
N ASP A 16 -11.31 2.19 -2.56
CA ASP A 16 -11.30 2.91 -3.84
C ASP A 16 -11.28 4.42 -3.60
N GLN A 17 -10.09 4.98 -3.54
CA GLN A 17 -9.89 6.41 -3.27
C GLN A 17 -10.52 7.34 -4.31
N ARG A 18 -10.88 6.82 -5.49
CA ARG A 18 -11.56 7.60 -6.55
C ARG A 18 -13.03 7.87 -6.22
N LYS A 19 -13.59 7.10 -5.28
CA LYS A 19 -15.00 7.22 -4.85
C LYS A 19 -15.16 8.10 -3.62
N LEU A 20 -14.07 8.39 -2.92
CA LEU A 20 -14.08 9.28 -1.77
C LEU A 20 -14.24 10.75 -2.21
N PRO A 21 -14.84 11.61 -1.39
CA PRO A 21 -15.50 11.30 -0.11
C PRO A 21 -16.96 10.80 -0.25
N SER A 22 -17.52 10.78 -1.47
CA SER A 22 -18.95 10.52 -1.71
C SER A 22 -19.36 9.10 -1.32
N ARG A 23 -18.45 8.14 -1.49
CA ARG A 23 -18.71 6.72 -1.20
C ARG A 23 -17.44 6.05 -0.67
N GLU A 24 -17.59 5.29 0.41
CA GLU A 24 -16.56 4.36 0.89
C GLU A 24 -16.82 2.98 0.25
N VAL A 25 -15.98 2.60 -0.70
CA VAL A 25 -16.07 1.36 -1.46
C VAL A 25 -14.74 0.63 -1.38
N TYR A 26 -14.78 -0.67 -1.13
CA TYR A 26 -13.59 -1.52 -1.08
C TYR A 26 -13.51 -2.40 -2.32
N VAL A 27 -12.32 -2.47 -2.89
CA VAL A 27 -11.97 -3.35 -4.02
C VAL A 27 -11.20 -4.53 -3.46
N ARG A 28 -11.65 -5.74 -3.81
CA ARG A 28 -10.97 -7.00 -3.48
C ARG A 28 -10.16 -7.47 -4.67
N CYS A 29 -8.87 -7.66 -4.48
CA CYS A 29 -7.95 -8.14 -5.51
C CYS A 29 -7.51 -9.57 -5.17
N ARG A 30 -7.64 -10.46 -6.16
CA ARG A 30 -7.31 -11.89 -6.05
C ARG A 30 -6.04 -12.26 -6.79
N THR A 31 -5.51 -11.37 -7.61
CA THR A 31 -4.34 -11.60 -8.46
C THR A 31 -3.42 -10.38 -8.47
N ALA A 32 -2.13 -10.56 -8.76
CA ALA A 32 -1.20 -9.45 -8.98
C ALA A 32 -1.67 -8.52 -10.10
N ARG A 33 -2.34 -9.05 -11.12
CA ARG A 33 -2.91 -8.29 -12.25
C ARG A 33 -4.00 -7.31 -11.78
N GLU A 34 -4.86 -7.73 -10.87
CA GLU A 34 -5.90 -6.87 -10.29
C GLU A 34 -5.30 -5.79 -9.41
N VAL A 35 -4.28 -6.12 -8.62
CA VAL A 35 -3.51 -5.13 -7.84
C VAL A 35 -2.81 -4.13 -8.77
N ALA A 36 -2.15 -4.60 -9.84
CA ALA A 36 -1.53 -3.75 -10.84
C ALA A 36 -2.54 -2.80 -11.51
N LYS A 37 -3.74 -3.30 -11.84
CA LYS A 37 -4.84 -2.47 -12.35
C LYS A 37 -5.27 -1.42 -11.32
N ALA A 38 -5.42 -1.79 -10.06
CA ALA A 38 -5.80 -0.88 -8.99
C ALA A 38 -4.79 0.27 -8.82
N ILE A 39 -3.49 -0.02 -8.89
CA ILE A 39 -2.42 0.99 -8.84
C ILE A 39 -2.48 1.90 -10.08
N ARG A 40 -2.55 1.34 -11.29
CA ARG A 40 -2.61 2.13 -12.54
C ARG A 40 -3.81 3.06 -12.59
N THR A 41 -4.96 2.59 -12.16
CA THR A 41 -6.22 3.34 -12.22
C THR A 41 -6.45 4.20 -10.98
N MET A 42 -5.44 4.32 -10.10
CA MET A 42 -5.48 5.14 -8.89
C MET A 42 -6.60 4.76 -7.90
N VAL A 43 -7.04 3.51 -7.90
CA VAL A 43 -7.86 2.94 -6.80
C VAL A 43 -7.13 3.13 -5.49
N ILE A 44 -5.81 2.81 -5.50
CA ILE A 44 -4.89 3.12 -4.42
C ILE A 44 -3.80 4.07 -4.93
N ARG A 45 -3.41 5.03 -4.11
CA ARG A 45 -2.37 6.03 -4.38
C ARG A 45 -1.70 6.47 -3.07
N GLY A 46 -0.57 7.17 -3.19
CA GLY A 46 0.30 7.51 -2.06
C GLY A 46 1.51 6.58 -2.03
N ALA A 47 2.69 7.16 -1.80
CA ALA A 47 3.93 6.43 -2.00
C ALA A 47 4.04 5.16 -1.13
N PRO A 48 3.82 5.20 0.21
CA PRO A 48 3.88 4.00 1.04
C PRO A 48 2.80 2.98 0.67
N ALA A 49 1.55 3.42 0.49
CA ALA A 49 0.43 2.54 0.16
C ALA A 49 0.65 1.78 -1.15
N ILE A 50 1.26 2.41 -2.17
CA ILE A 50 1.62 1.76 -3.43
C ILE A 50 2.71 0.70 -3.21
N GLY A 51 3.69 0.96 -2.35
CA GLY A 51 4.72 0.00 -1.98
C GLY A 51 4.13 -1.23 -1.26
N VAL A 52 3.26 -1.00 -0.29
CA VAL A 52 2.51 -2.08 0.40
C VAL A 52 1.69 -2.89 -0.59
N ALA A 53 0.95 -2.21 -1.49
CA ALA A 53 0.13 -2.88 -2.50
C ALA A 53 0.98 -3.76 -3.43
N ALA A 54 2.17 -3.30 -3.82
CA ALA A 54 3.08 -4.08 -4.66
C ALA A 54 3.59 -5.33 -3.94
N ALA A 55 4.04 -5.21 -2.70
CA ALA A 55 4.48 -6.37 -1.91
C ALA A 55 3.35 -7.39 -1.73
N MET A 56 2.15 -6.93 -1.37
CA MET A 56 0.97 -7.79 -1.23
C MET A 56 0.57 -8.43 -2.57
N GLY A 57 0.64 -7.70 -3.68
CA GLY A 57 0.35 -8.23 -5.02
C GLY A 57 1.29 -9.36 -5.44
N ILE A 58 2.59 -9.23 -5.15
CA ILE A 58 3.59 -10.29 -5.40
C ILE A 58 3.27 -11.53 -4.56
N ALA A 59 3.05 -11.34 -3.26
CA ALA A 59 2.72 -12.45 -2.36
C ALA A 59 1.41 -13.16 -2.77
N LEU A 60 0.41 -12.41 -3.19
CA LEU A 60 -0.88 -12.91 -3.65
C LEU A 60 -0.75 -13.81 -4.89
N GLU A 61 0.10 -13.44 -5.85
CA GLU A 61 0.38 -14.27 -7.04
C GLU A 61 1.00 -15.60 -6.63
N LEU A 62 2.02 -15.57 -5.78
CA LEU A 62 2.69 -16.79 -5.33
C LEU A 62 1.79 -17.69 -4.48
N ARG A 63 0.98 -17.12 -3.61
CA ARG A 63 0.02 -17.87 -2.81
C ARG A 63 -0.92 -18.72 -3.69
N ARG A 64 -1.32 -18.19 -4.83
CA ARG A 64 -2.22 -18.87 -5.78
C ARG A 64 -1.50 -19.80 -6.75
N SER A 65 -0.19 -19.75 -6.79
CA SER A 65 0.61 -20.58 -7.68
C SER A 65 0.40 -22.06 -7.42
N THR A 66 0.21 -22.82 -8.50
CA THR A 66 0.19 -24.29 -8.51
C THR A 66 1.53 -24.89 -8.94
N ALA A 67 2.59 -24.09 -8.94
CA ALA A 67 3.92 -24.52 -9.32
C ALA A 67 4.38 -25.70 -8.44
N SER A 68 4.77 -26.80 -9.06
CA SER A 68 5.28 -28.00 -8.40
C SER A 68 6.79 -27.90 -8.05
N GLY A 69 7.49 -26.90 -8.58
CA GLY A 69 8.93 -26.71 -8.38
C GLY A 69 9.33 -25.24 -8.27
N THR A 70 10.45 -25.02 -7.60
CA THR A 70 10.96 -23.67 -7.31
C THR A 70 11.32 -22.86 -8.56
N THR A 71 11.79 -23.51 -9.61
CA THR A 71 12.11 -22.87 -10.90
C THR A 71 10.85 -22.26 -11.55
N GLN A 72 9.73 -22.98 -11.53
CA GLN A 72 8.48 -22.48 -12.07
C GLN A 72 7.94 -21.34 -11.19
N LEU A 73 7.98 -21.51 -9.88
CA LEU A 73 7.57 -20.48 -8.91
C LEU A 73 8.39 -19.19 -9.08
N ALA A 74 9.71 -19.31 -9.34
CA ALA A 74 10.57 -18.17 -9.59
C ALA A 74 10.17 -17.39 -10.85
N LYS A 75 9.80 -18.09 -11.93
CA LYS A 75 9.29 -17.42 -13.15
C LYS A 75 8.01 -16.61 -12.86
N GLU A 76 7.10 -17.17 -12.09
CA GLU A 76 5.85 -16.47 -11.69
C GLU A 76 6.15 -15.28 -10.82
N PHE A 77 7.06 -15.43 -9.85
CA PHE A 77 7.54 -14.34 -8.99
C PHE A 77 8.08 -13.15 -9.79
N TYR A 78 9.03 -13.39 -10.70
CA TYR A 78 9.62 -12.30 -11.49
C TYR A 78 8.61 -11.66 -12.43
N ARG A 79 7.69 -12.43 -13.05
CA ARG A 79 6.61 -11.87 -13.85
C ARG A 79 5.69 -10.96 -13.03
N ALA A 80 5.36 -11.34 -11.80
CA ALA A 80 4.57 -10.48 -10.91
C ALA A 80 5.33 -9.19 -10.56
N CYS A 81 6.63 -9.28 -10.27
CA CYS A 81 7.48 -8.11 -10.04
C CYS A 81 7.49 -7.15 -11.23
N ASP A 82 7.68 -7.67 -12.44
CA ASP A 82 7.76 -6.87 -13.66
C ASP A 82 6.40 -6.22 -13.98
N LEU A 83 5.31 -6.97 -13.88
CA LEU A 83 3.95 -6.47 -14.05
C LEU A 83 3.64 -5.29 -13.12
N LEU A 84 4.07 -5.37 -11.87
CA LEU A 84 3.85 -4.31 -10.88
C LEU A 84 4.79 -3.12 -11.11
N ALA A 85 6.05 -3.35 -11.49
CA ALA A 85 7.01 -2.29 -11.81
C ALA A 85 6.53 -1.37 -12.93
N GLU A 86 5.82 -1.91 -13.92
CA GLU A 86 5.26 -1.15 -15.05
C GLU A 86 4.07 -0.25 -14.67
N THR A 87 3.53 -0.39 -13.45
CA THR A 87 2.29 0.34 -13.07
C THR A 87 2.50 1.83 -12.88
N ARG A 88 3.59 2.23 -12.21
CA ARG A 88 3.97 3.60 -11.89
C ARG A 88 5.48 3.79 -11.94
N PRO A 89 6.10 4.04 -13.10
CA PRO A 89 7.57 4.05 -13.27
C PRO A 89 8.32 5.06 -12.40
N THR A 90 7.65 6.10 -11.92
CA THR A 90 8.27 7.15 -11.09
C THR A 90 8.04 6.95 -9.57
N ALA A 91 7.32 5.91 -9.16
CA ALA A 91 6.96 5.69 -7.76
C ALA A 91 8.09 4.98 -7.01
N VAL A 92 8.97 5.72 -6.36
CA VAL A 92 10.16 5.19 -5.65
C VAL A 92 9.80 4.06 -4.68
N ASN A 93 8.74 4.21 -3.88
CA ASN A 93 8.32 3.19 -2.91
C ASN A 93 7.85 1.89 -3.57
N LEU A 94 7.31 1.96 -4.78
CA LEU A 94 6.95 0.76 -5.55
C LEU A 94 8.19 -0.08 -5.82
N PHE A 95 9.26 0.54 -6.33
CA PHE A 95 10.51 -0.14 -6.64
C PHE A 95 11.22 -0.61 -5.38
N TRP A 96 11.21 0.19 -4.31
CA TRP A 96 11.76 -0.21 -3.03
C TRP A 96 11.10 -1.50 -2.51
N ALA A 97 9.77 -1.59 -2.52
CA ALA A 97 9.05 -2.77 -2.08
C ALA A 97 9.36 -3.99 -2.98
N ILE A 98 9.35 -3.82 -4.31
CA ILE A 98 9.70 -4.90 -5.25
C ILE A 98 11.13 -5.38 -5.00
N GLN A 99 12.11 -4.50 -4.80
CA GLN A 99 13.50 -4.89 -4.52
C GLN A 99 13.63 -5.60 -3.18
N ARG A 100 12.87 -5.17 -2.17
CA ARG A 100 12.82 -5.85 -0.88
C ARG A 100 12.29 -7.27 -1.02
N MET A 101 11.19 -7.48 -1.73
CA MET A 101 10.64 -8.79 -2.03
C MET A 101 11.63 -9.66 -2.82
N LYS A 102 12.33 -9.07 -3.82
CA LYS A 102 13.35 -9.78 -4.61
C LYS A 102 14.52 -10.27 -3.74
N ARG A 103 14.98 -9.47 -2.78
CA ARG A 103 16.06 -9.89 -1.86
C ARG A 103 15.61 -11.08 -1.02
N VAL A 104 14.47 -10.98 -0.35
CA VAL A 104 13.97 -12.06 0.53
C VAL A 104 13.72 -13.35 -0.27
N PHE A 105 13.18 -13.23 -1.48
CA PHE A 105 12.97 -14.39 -2.35
C PHE A 105 14.29 -15.05 -2.75
N ALA A 106 15.29 -14.26 -3.16
CA ALA A 106 16.61 -14.78 -3.53
C ALA A 106 17.34 -15.44 -2.35
N ASP A 107 17.21 -14.86 -1.16
CA ASP A 107 17.79 -15.44 0.06
C ASP A 107 17.15 -16.77 0.42
N ALA A 108 15.83 -16.86 0.32
CA ALA A 108 15.08 -18.08 0.56
C ALA A 108 15.41 -19.18 -0.49
N MET A 109 15.56 -18.79 -1.76
CA MET A 109 16.00 -19.70 -2.83
C MET A 109 17.42 -20.24 -2.58
N ARG A 110 18.35 -19.38 -2.17
CA ARG A 110 19.74 -19.80 -1.82
C ARG A 110 19.78 -20.73 -0.61
N ALA A 111 18.85 -20.55 0.32
CA ALA A 111 18.70 -21.45 1.47
C ALA A 111 18.05 -22.80 1.12
N GLY A 112 17.72 -23.05 -0.16
CA GLY A 112 17.12 -24.30 -0.61
C GLY A 112 15.69 -24.54 -0.13
N ARG A 113 14.93 -23.48 0.17
CA ARG A 113 13.56 -23.61 0.67
C ARG A 113 12.64 -24.22 -0.39
N SER A 114 11.66 -24.99 0.07
CA SER A 114 10.61 -25.58 -0.75
C SER A 114 9.67 -24.51 -1.32
N THR A 115 8.83 -24.88 -2.29
CA THR A 115 7.82 -23.98 -2.87
C THR A 115 6.88 -23.40 -1.82
N ASP A 116 6.46 -24.19 -0.85
CA ASP A 116 5.52 -23.74 0.19
C ASP A 116 6.20 -22.82 1.21
N GLU A 117 7.46 -23.09 1.55
CA GLU A 117 8.25 -22.19 2.38
C GLU A 117 8.53 -20.85 1.69
N LEU A 118 8.77 -20.86 0.36
CA LEU A 118 8.92 -19.64 -0.43
C LEU A 118 7.64 -18.81 -0.46
N LYS A 119 6.49 -19.44 -0.67
CA LYS A 119 5.17 -18.77 -0.63
C LYS A 119 4.92 -18.14 0.74
N SER A 120 5.17 -18.91 1.80
CA SER A 120 5.00 -18.45 3.19
C SER A 120 5.94 -17.29 3.52
N ALA A 121 7.19 -17.36 3.08
CA ALA A 121 8.16 -16.28 3.28
C ALA A 121 7.73 -14.99 2.57
N MET A 122 7.19 -15.09 1.35
CA MET A 122 6.71 -13.92 0.62
C MET A 122 5.45 -13.30 1.25
N GLU A 123 4.52 -14.13 1.74
CA GLU A 123 3.35 -13.62 2.47
C GLU A 123 3.77 -12.93 3.77
N SER A 124 4.67 -13.55 4.54
CA SER A 124 5.20 -12.96 5.77
C SER A 124 5.90 -11.63 5.51
N GLU A 125 6.72 -11.55 4.46
CA GLU A 125 7.43 -10.33 4.10
C GLU A 125 6.46 -9.20 3.66
N ALA A 126 5.45 -9.53 2.87
CA ALA A 126 4.44 -8.56 2.46
C ALA A 126 3.64 -8.00 3.64
N ARG A 127 3.34 -8.84 4.64
CA ARG A 127 2.74 -8.40 5.90
C ARG A 127 3.71 -7.54 6.69
N GLY A 128 4.99 -7.90 6.75
CA GLY A 128 6.04 -7.11 7.39
C GLY A 128 6.16 -5.71 6.79
N VAL A 129 6.12 -5.58 5.47
CA VAL A 129 6.12 -4.28 4.77
C VAL A 129 4.93 -3.40 5.21
N HIS A 130 3.74 -4.00 5.32
CA HIS A 130 2.55 -3.31 5.80
C HIS A 130 2.68 -2.88 7.27
N ASP A 131 3.06 -3.81 8.13
CA ASP A 131 3.10 -3.58 9.57
C ASP A 131 4.18 -2.56 9.96
N GLU A 132 5.32 -2.57 9.26
CA GLU A 132 6.36 -1.55 9.40
C GLU A 132 5.87 -0.17 8.99
N ASP A 133 5.11 -0.07 7.89
CA ASP A 133 4.52 1.21 7.45
C ASP A 133 3.55 1.75 8.51
N VAL A 134 2.69 0.89 9.05
CA VAL A 134 1.78 1.23 10.15
C VAL A 134 2.54 1.70 11.39
N ALA A 135 3.59 0.96 11.78
CA ALA A 135 4.41 1.31 12.94
C ALA A 135 5.13 2.64 12.77
N ASN A 136 5.70 2.88 11.57
CA ASN A 136 6.39 4.13 11.23
C ASN A 136 5.43 5.32 11.23
N CYS A 137 4.23 5.18 10.67
CA CYS A 137 3.21 6.23 10.70
C CYS A 137 2.80 6.59 12.13
N ARG A 138 2.62 5.58 12.99
CA ARG A 138 2.30 5.81 14.41
C ARG A 138 3.46 6.48 15.16
N ALA A 139 4.70 6.06 14.90
CA ALA A 139 5.88 6.67 15.50
C ALA A 139 6.01 8.14 15.06
N LEU A 140 5.86 8.42 13.76
CA LEU A 140 5.87 9.77 13.21
C LEU A 140 4.78 10.65 13.85
N GLY A 141 3.56 10.12 14.00
CA GLY A 141 2.46 10.81 14.65
C GLY A 141 2.76 11.16 16.11
N ARG A 142 3.32 10.21 16.89
CA ARG A 142 3.71 10.46 18.30
C ARG A 142 4.80 11.54 18.42
N HIS A 143 5.84 11.44 17.59
CA HIS A 143 6.93 12.44 17.64
C HIS A 143 6.46 13.80 17.11
N GLY A 144 5.62 13.82 16.07
CA GLY A 144 5.03 15.05 15.56
C GLY A 144 4.13 15.75 16.57
N ALA A 145 3.29 14.99 17.30
CA ALA A 145 2.41 15.53 18.32
C ALA A 145 3.18 16.24 19.45
N ALA A 146 4.41 15.81 19.74
CA ALA A 146 5.24 16.42 20.78
C ALA A 146 5.78 17.81 20.41
N VAL A 147 5.82 18.14 19.10
CA VAL A 147 6.38 19.41 18.59
C VAL A 147 5.30 20.35 18.03
N VAL A 148 4.08 19.87 17.85
CA VAL A 148 2.96 20.70 17.37
C VAL A 148 2.23 21.29 18.58
N PRO A 149 2.05 22.62 18.67
CA PRO A 149 1.26 23.26 19.73
C PRO A 149 -0.19 22.74 19.77
N THR A 150 -0.85 22.86 20.94
CA THR A 150 -2.24 22.43 21.12
C THR A 150 -3.20 23.12 20.15
N GLU A 151 -2.92 24.39 19.82
CA GLU A 151 -3.61 25.15 18.77
C GLU A 151 -2.61 25.49 17.68
N ALA A 152 -2.75 24.90 16.51
CA ALA A 152 -1.85 25.11 15.39
C ALA A 152 -2.59 24.99 14.05
N ASN A 153 -2.18 25.82 13.08
CA ASN A 153 -2.52 25.65 11.68
C ASN A 153 -1.39 24.85 11.01
N VAL A 154 -1.70 23.64 10.53
CA VAL A 154 -0.72 22.77 9.91
C VAL A 154 -0.96 22.72 8.40
N LEU A 155 0.05 23.15 7.63
CA LEU A 155 0.06 23.01 6.18
C LEU A 155 0.75 21.70 5.81
N THR A 156 0.09 20.89 4.95
CA THR A 156 0.70 19.69 4.38
C THR A 156 0.87 19.86 2.87
N HIS A 157 1.87 19.18 2.33
CA HIS A 157 2.07 19.06 0.89
C HIS A 157 1.75 17.64 0.43
N CYS A 158 1.19 17.51 -0.79
CA CYS A 158 0.81 16.22 -1.36
C CYS A 158 -0.38 15.54 -0.63
N ASN A 159 -0.62 14.27 -0.94
CA ASN A 159 -1.65 13.45 -0.30
C ASN A 159 -1.07 12.87 1.02
N ALA A 160 -1.12 13.67 2.08
CA ALA A 160 -0.67 13.25 3.40
C ALA A 160 -1.81 12.56 4.16
N GLY A 161 -1.46 11.59 4.97
CA GLY A 161 -2.42 10.95 5.85
C GLY A 161 -2.71 9.48 5.49
N ALA A 162 -3.74 8.88 6.13
CA ALA A 162 -4.10 7.47 6.07
C ALA A 162 -4.20 6.91 4.65
N LEU A 163 -4.79 7.68 3.76
CA LEU A 163 -5.00 7.26 2.39
C LEU A 163 -3.70 7.10 1.59
N ALA A 164 -2.59 7.63 2.09
CA ALA A 164 -1.27 7.50 1.46
C ALA A 164 -0.43 6.35 2.02
N THR A 165 -0.90 5.67 3.06
CA THR A 165 -0.18 4.67 3.85
C THR A 165 -1.01 3.39 4.02
N GLY A 166 -0.43 2.34 4.59
CA GLY A 166 -1.15 1.13 4.99
C GLY A 166 -1.99 1.30 6.26
N ALA A 167 -1.77 2.38 7.00
CA ALA A 167 -2.38 2.59 8.30
C ALA A 167 -3.78 3.20 8.22
N PRO A 168 -4.71 2.81 9.10
CA PRO A 168 -5.85 3.65 9.41
C PRO A 168 -5.34 4.87 10.20
N LEU A 169 -5.60 6.08 9.70
CA LEU A 169 -5.24 7.28 10.46
C LEU A 169 -6.27 7.51 11.56
N ARG A 170 -5.88 7.16 12.76
CA ARG A 170 -6.27 7.94 13.92
C ARG A 170 -5.04 8.77 14.31
N LEU A 171 -5.11 10.07 14.13
CA LEU A 171 -4.40 10.94 15.03
C LEU A 171 -5.10 10.71 16.36
N ASP A 172 -4.45 10.00 17.27
CA ASP A 172 -4.92 9.86 18.67
C ASP A 172 -4.77 11.17 19.45
N HIS A 173 -4.85 12.32 18.75
CA HIS A 173 -4.88 13.65 19.34
C HIS A 173 -6.34 14.05 19.53
N PRO A 174 -6.79 14.36 20.76
CA PRO A 174 -8.18 14.67 21.07
C PRO A 174 -8.73 15.91 20.37
N THR A 175 -7.90 16.67 19.66
CA THR A 175 -8.27 17.94 19.01
C THR A 175 -8.03 17.97 17.49
N SER A 176 -7.69 16.87 16.82
CA SER A 176 -7.56 16.87 15.36
C SER A 176 -8.93 16.96 14.68
N ARG A 177 -9.50 18.15 14.61
CA ARG A 177 -10.58 18.45 13.69
C ARG A 177 -9.97 18.82 12.35
N SER A 178 -10.34 18.11 11.28
CA SER A 178 -10.10 18.59 9.93
C SER A 178 -10.81 19.93 9.76
N VAL A 179 -10.04 20.97 9.50
CA VAL A 179 -10.61 22.28 9.15
C VAL A 179 -11.29 22.12 7.79
N PRO A 180 -12.57 22.48 7.63
CA PRO A 180 -13.21 22.53 6.31
C PRO A 180 -12.42 23.46 5.39
N GLU A 181 -12.31 23.08 4.12
CA GLU A 181 -11.66 23.93 3.11
C GLU A 181 -12.31 25.33 3.15
N PRO A 182 -11.54 26.43 3.33
CA PRO A 182 -12.10 27.77 3.34
C PRO A 182 -12.92 28.02 2.08
N ASP A 183 -14.09 28.65 2.20
CA ASP A 183 -15.00 28.93 1.07
C ASP A 183 -14.33 29.69 -0.09
N ALA A 184 -13.25 30.43 0.18
CA ALA A 184 -12.42 31.09 -0.82
C ALA A 184 -11.73 30.15 -1.80
N LEU A 185 -11.42 28.90 -1.41
CA LEU A 185 -10.81 27.89 -2.29
C LEU A 185 -11.88 27.13 -3.09
N ARG A 186 -13.11 27.07 -2.62
CA ARG A 186 -14.24 26.50 -3.37
C ARG A 186 -14.63 27.34 -4.59
N ALA A 187 -14.51 28.67 -4.49
CA ALA A 187 -14.87 29.59 -5.55
C ALA A 187 -13.91 29.56 -6.77
N GLN A 188 -12.73 28.94 -6.64
CA GLN A 188 -11.73 28.87 -7.72
C GLN A 188 -11.75 27.56 -8.51
N ARG A 189 -12.68 26.65 -8.25
CA ARG A 189 -12.82 25.45 -9.09
C ARG A 189 -13.50 25.82 -10.40
N PRO A 190 -12.87 25.61 -11.56
CA PRO A 190 -13.54 25.86 -12.84
C PRO A 190 -14.77 24.96 -12.95
N THR A 191 -15.92 25.54 -13.19
CA THR A 191 -17.12 24.82 -13.60
C THR A 191 -16.81 24.12 -14.92
N ARG A 192 -16.75 22.79 -14.89
CA ARG A 192 -16.70 22.02 -16.14
C ARG A 192 -18.04 22.19 -16.85
N GLY A 193 -18.03 22.96 -17.94
CA GLY A 193 -19.08 22.93 -18.97
C GLY A 193 -19.01 21.62 -19.75
#